data_ce9d05e8bb254ddb92f67940db596e5c
#
_entry.id   ce9d05e8bb254ddb92f67940db596e5c
#
_cell.length_a   1.000
_cell.length_b   1.000
_cell.length_c   1.000
_cell.angle_alpha   90.00
_cell.angle_beta   90.00
_cell.angle_gamma   90.00
#
_symmetry.space_group_name_H-M   'P 1'
#
loop_
_entity.id
_entity.type
_entity.pdbx_description
1 polymer ?
#
loop_
_entity_poly.entity_id
_entity_poly.type
_entity_poly.pdbx_seq_one_letter_code
_entity_poly.pdbx_strand_id
1 'polypeptide(L)'
;MRFSLNTACLFPGRSFEEIFPQMKERGFDTFELWSLDGIDLAALKAQKDRFGMRLSACCPSFFILNDERRHEEYEAALRKVAAQASSLDCPSLITQVGQDTGAPRAQQHAAILKGLRRMEPILREYGLTLLVEPLNSVKDHKGYYLTDSNEGFDLIREVDSPRVRLLYDIYHQHHMGEDVLRRIEDNLDFIGHYHIAGHPNRDEKIFENFDYRA
;
A
#
# COMPACT_ATOMS: atom_id res chain seq x y z
N MET A 1 4.74 -2.59 17.31
CA MET A 1 4.59 -2.97 15.89
C MET A 1 3.51 -4.03 15.77
N ARG A 2 2.75 -4.06 14.69
CA ARG A 2 1.68 -5.06 14.46
C ARG A 2 1.91 -5.67 13.07
N PHE A 3 1.85 -6.99 12.98
CA PHE A 3 2.03 -7.69 11.71
C PHE A 3 0.68 -7.97 11.06
N SER A 4 0.60 -7.77 9.75
CA SER A 4 -0.54 -8.05 8.89
C SER A 4 -0.16 -9.09 7.85
N LEU A 5 -1.06 -10.02 7.53
CA LEU A 5 -0.85 -10.98 6.47
C LEU A 5 -1.64 -10.56 5.21
N ASN A 6 -0.95 -10.46 4.07
CA ASN A 6 -1.64 -10.29 2.80
C ASN A 6 -2.31 -11.61 2.42
N THR A 7 -3.64 -11.65 2.56
CA THR A 7 -4.37 -12.91 2.39
C THR A 7 -4.50 -13.33 0.94
N ALA A 8 -4.44 -12.41 0.00
CA ALA A 8 -4.45 -12.74 -1.44
C ALA A 8 -3.16 -13.46 -1.86
N CYS A 9 -2.01 -13.09 -1.28
CA CYS A 9 -0.73 -13.75 -1.54
C CYS A 9 -0.61 -15.12 -0.84
N LEU A 10 -0.97 -15.16 0.45
CA LEU A 10 -0.67 -16.31 1.30
C LEU A 10 -1.73 -17.41 1.25
N PHE A 11 -2.95 -17.05 0.89
CA PHE A 11 -4.10 -17.96 0.88
C PHE A 11 -4.95 -17.82 -0.40
N PRO A 12 -4.35 -17.96 -1.59
CA PRO A 12 -5.08 -17.73 -2.84
C PRO A 12 -6.29 -18.66 -2.97
N GLY A 13 -7.45 -18.07 -3.27
CA GLY A 13 -8.69 -18.80 -3.51
C GLY A 13 -9.40 -19.38 -2.28
N ARG A 14 -8.89 -19.14 -1.08
CA ARG A 14 -9.52 -19.62 0.16
C ARG A 14 -10.47 -18.56 0.74
N SER A 15 -11.53 -19.03 1.40
CA SER A 15 -12.51 -18.16 2.06
C SER A 15 -11.97 -17.58 3.38
N PHE A 16 -12.49 -16.43 3.79
CA PHE A 16 -12.14 -15.82 5.09
C PHE A 16 -12.55 -16.70 6.29
N GLU A 17 -13.63 -17.46 6.14
CA GLU A 17 -14.06 -18.41 7.16
C GLU A 17 -13.04 -19.53 7.40
N GLU A 18 -12.31 -19.94 6.36
CA GLU A 18 -11.24 -20.93 6.47
C GLU A 18 -9.93 -20.35 6.99
N ILE A 19 -9.56 -19.12 6.58
CA ILE A 19 -8.24 -18.58 6.87
C ILE A 19 -8.17 -17.87 8.22
N PHE A 20 -9.22 -17.17 8.67
CA PHE A 20 -9.17 -16.40 9.91
C PHE A 20 -8.93 -17.25 11.16
N PRO A 21 -9.55 -18.43 11.33
CA PRO A 21 -9.19 -19.34 12.44
C PRO A 21 -7.70 -19.72 12.41
N GLN A 22 -7.15 -20.05 11.24
CA GLN A 22 -5.75 -20.45 11.11
C GLN A 22 -4.79 -19.28 11.39
N MET A 23 -5.14 -18.07 11.01
CA MET A 23 -4.36 -16.87 11.37
C MET A 23 -4.36 -16.65 12.88
N LYS A 24 -5.53 -16.73 13.53
CA LYS A 24 -5.66 -16.58 14.98
C LYS A 24 -4.86 -17.62 15.75
N GLU A 25 -4.90 -18.87 15.32
CA GLU A 25 -4.13 -19.98 15.91
C GLU A 25 -2.61 -19.70 15.90
N ARG A 26 -2.14 -18.95 14.88
CA ARG A 26 -0.73 -18.54 14.72
C ARG A 26 -0.42 -17.16 15.31
N GLY A 27 -1.35 -16.56 16.04
CA GLY A 27 -1.18 -15.27 16.71
C GLY A 27 -1.36 -14.05 15.82
N PHE A 28 -1.88 -14.20 14.60
CA PHE A 28 -2.18 -13.07 13.73
C PHE A 28 -3.64 -12.63 13.87
N ASP A 29 -3.86 -11.34 14.08
CA ASP A 29 -5.19 -10.74 14.18
C ASP A 29 -5.44 -9.66 13.11
N THR A 30 -4.53 -9.49 12.18
CA THR A 30 -4.57 -8.41 11.19
C THR A 30 -4.27 -8.97 9.79
N PHE A 31 -5.05 -8.52 8.81
CA PHE A 31 -4.90 -8.93 7.42
C PHE A 31 -4.95 -7.73 6.48
N GLU A 32 -4.53 -7.95 5.25
CA GLU A 32 -4.51 -6.98 4.17
C GLU A 32 -5.09 -7.57 2.90
N LEU A 33 -5.69 -6.73 2.07
CA LEU A 33 -6.28 -7.08 0.79
C LEU A 33 -5.78 -6.15 -0.32
N TRP A 34 -5.50 -6.69 -1.49
CA TRP A 34 -5.18 -5.87 -2.66
C TRP A 34 -6.41 -5.16 -3.26
N SER A 35 -7.60 -5.72 -3.10
CA SER A 35 -8.83 -5.13 -3.63
C SER A 35 -10.03 -5.56 -2.80
N LEU A 36 -11.03 -4.71 -2.77
CA LEU A 36 -12.36 -5.02 -2.23
C LEU A 36 -13.38 -5.31 -3.35
N ASP A 37 -12.97 -5.21 -4.62
CA ASP A 37 -13.86 -5.49 -5.75
C ASP A 37 -14.27 -6.97 -5.79
N GLY A 38 -15.56 -7.21 -5.94
CA GLY A 38 -16.13 -8.55 -5.98
C GLY A 38 -16.29 -9.24 -4.63
N ILE A 39 -15.87 -8.58 -3.53
CA ILE A 39 -16.04 -9.11 -2.16
C ILE A 39 -17.41 -8.69 -1.61
N ASP A 40 -18.13 -9.65 -1.02
CA ASP A 40 -19.29 -9.34 -0.19
C ASP A 40 -18.81 -8.69 1.12
N LEU A 41 -18.93 -7.36 1.18
CA LEU A 41 -18.45 -6.56 2.32
C LEU A 41 -19.22 -6.86 3.62
N ALA A 42 -20.50 -7.20 3.52
CA ALA A 42 -21.30 -7.54 4.70
C ALA A 42 -20.84 -8.89 5.27
N ALA A 43 -20.62 -9.88 4.42
CA ALA A 43 -20.07 -11.17 4.82
C ALA A 43 -18.64 -11.03 5.37
N LEU A 44 -17.77 -10.26 4.72
CA LEU A 44 -16.42 -9.99 5.22
C LEU A 44 -16.46 -9.31 6.59
N LYS A 45 -17.30 -8.27 6.76
CA LYS A 45 -17.44 -7.59 8.04
C LYS A 45 -17.90 -8.56 9.14
N ALA A 46 -18.90 -9.36 8.87
CA ALA A 46 -19.41 -10.34 9.82
C ALA A 46 -18.33 -11.36 10.24
N GLN A 47 -17.55 -11.87 9.27
CA GLN A 47 -16.46 -12.81 9.56
C GLN A 47 -15.31 -12.11 10.30
N LYS A 48 -14.91 -10.91 9.87
CA LYS A 48 -13.90 -10.09 10.54
C LYS A 48 -14.25 -9.87 12.02
N ASP A 49 -15.48 -9.45 12.28
CA ASP A 49 -15.96 -9.15 13.64
C ASP A 49 -16.07 -10.44 14.48
N ARG A 50 -16.60 -11.53 13.90
CA ARG A 50 -16.70 -12.85 14.56
C ARG A 50 -15.36 -13.37 15.06
N PHE A 51 -14.31 -13.22 14.26
CA PHE A 51 -12.98 -13.72 14.61
C PHE A 51 -12.07 -12.66 15.26
N GLY A 52 -12.57 -11.44 15.51
CA GLY A 52 -11.78 -10.35 16.06
C GLY A 52 -10.58 -9.99 15.16
N MET A 53 -10.79 -10.01 13.85
CA MET A 53 -9.77 -9.66 12.85
C MET A 53 -9.85 -8.17 12.50
N ARG A 54 -8.74 -7.62 12.01
CA ARG A 54 -8.61 -6.23 11.58
C ARG A 54 -8.08 -6.17 10.16
N LEU A 55 -8.72 -5.37 9.30
CA LEU A 55 -8.19 -5.03 7.99
C LEU A 55 -7.24 -3.84 8.14
N SER A 56 -5.96 -4.01 7.75
CA SER A 56 -4.93 -2.95 7.86
C SER A 56 -4.94 -1.98 6.70
N ALA A 57 -5.06 -2.50 5.49
CA ALA A 57 -5.07 -1.71 4.27
C ALA A 57 -5.73 -2.47 3.11
N CYS A 58 -6.16 -1.71 2.10
CA CYS A 58 -6.60 -2.21 0.80
C CYS A 58 -6.31 -1.17 -0.29
N CYS A 59 -6.43 -1.56 -1.57
CA CYS A 59 -6.12 -0.68 -2.69
C CYS A 59 -7.38 -0.23 -3.44
N PRO A 60 -7.38 0.98 -4.04
CA PRO A 60 -8.36 1.35 -5.05
C PRO A 60 -8.17 0.49 -6.31
N SER A 61 -9.20 0.44 -7.15
CA SER A 61 -9.17 -0.31 -8.43
C SER A 61 -8.46 0.44 -9.56
N PHE A 62 -8.02 1.67 -9.32
CA PHE A 62 -7.36 2.53 -10.30
C PHE A 62 -6.31 3.40 -9.63
N PHE A 63 -5.10 3.53 -10.19
CA PHE A 63 -3.95 4.19 -9.54
C PHE A 63 -3.08 5.01 -10.50
N ILE A 64 -3.62 5.74 -11.45
CA ILE A 64 -2.82 6.63 -12.30
C ILE A 64 -2.88 8.05 -11.74
N LEU A 65 -1.78 8.48 -11.10
CA LEU A 65 -1.59 9.81 -10.54
C LEU A 65 -0.63 10.68 -11.35
N ASN A 66 0.28 10.06 -12.11
CA ASN A 66 1.30 10.74 -12.90
C ASN A 66 0.79 11.33 -14.24
N ASP A 67 -0.52 11.30 -14.45
CA ASP A 67 -1.20 11.96 -15.57
C ASP A 67 -2.43 12.73 -15.05
N GLU A 68 -2.38 14.06 -15.07
CA GLU A 68 -3.48 14.92 -14.57
C GLU A 68 -4.82 14.64 -15.23
N ARG A 69 -4.83 14.19 -16.48
CA ARG A 69 -6.06 13.87 -17.23
C ARG A 69 -6.82 12.68 -16.64
N ARG A 70 -6.14 11.90 -15.79
CA ARG A 70 -6.69 10.71 -15.17
C ARG A 70 -7.08 10.92 -13.68
N HIS A 71 -6.89 12.12 -13.14
CA HIS A 71 -7.18 12.39 -11.72
C HIS A 71 -8.66 12.25 -11.36
N GLU A 72 -9.59 12.53 -12.29
CA GLU A 72 -11.03 12.33 -12.02
C GLU A 72 -11.38 10.86 -11.87
N GLU A 73 -10.80 10.01 -12.70
CA GLU A 73 -10.98 8.55 -12.60
C GLU A 73 -10.39 8.02 -11.29
N TYR A 74 -9.20 8.51 -10.92
CA TYR A 74 -8.57 8.13 -9.67
C TYR A 74 -9.40 8.60 -8.47
N GLU A 75 -9.92 9.83 -8.48
CA GLU A 75 -10.80 10.34 -7.43
C GLU A 75 -12.05 9.49 -7.26
N ALA A 76 -12.70 9.12 -8.36
CA ALA A 76 -13.89 8.25 -8.33
C ALA A 76 -13.58 6.87 -7.72
N ALA A 77 -12.46 6.26 -8.12
CA ALA A 77 -12.01 4.98 -7.57
C ALA A 77 -11.65 5.09 -6.08
N LEU A 78 -10.98 6.18 -5.68
CA LEU A 78 -10.61 6.43 -4.29
C LEU A 78 -11.86 6.63 -3.41
N ARG A 79 -12.84 7.42 -3.85
CA ARG A 79 -14.10 7.60 -3.11
C ARG A 79 -14.83 6.29 -2.90
N LYS A 80 -14.91 5.46 -3.94
CA LYS A 80 -15.54 4.14 -3.85
C LYS A 80 -14.87 3.28 -2.78
N VAL A 81 -13.54 3.10 -2.87
CA VAL A 81 -12.82 2.26 -1.93
C VAL A 81 -12.77 2.87 -0.53
N ALA A 82 -12.74 4.20 -0.39
CA ALA A 82 -12.77 4.88 0.91
C ALA A 82 -14.06 4.58 1.68
N ALA A 83 -15.22 4.63 1.01
CA ALA A 83 -16.48 4.25 1.61
C ALA A 83 -16.51 2.77 2.03
N GLN A 84 -15.99 1.88 1.18
CA GLN A 84 -15.89 0.45 1.48
C GLN A 84 -14.94 0.17 2.66
N ALA A 85 -13.75 0.75 2.65
CA ALA A 85 -12.74 0.62 3.70
C ALA A 85 -13.27 1.13 5.05
N SER A 86 -13.92 2.29 5.05
CA SER A 86 -14.55 2.85 6.25
C SER A 86 -15.62 1.91 6.83
N SER A 87 -16.43 1.25 6.00
CA SER A 87 -17.43 0.28 6.46
C SER A 87 -16.83 -0.97 7.12
N LEU A 88 -15.55 -1.25 6.84
CA LEU A 88 -14.78 -2.37 7.39
C LEU A 88 -13.81 -1.95 8.51
N ASP A 89 -13.86 -0.71 8.97
CA ASP A 89 -12.93 -0.13 9.95
C ASP A 89 -11.45 -0.20 9.48
N CYS A 90 -11.21 -0.18 8.16
CA CYS A 90 -9.88 -0.19 7.56
C CYS A 90 -9.29 1.23 7.63
N PRO A 91 -8.10 1.42 8.23
CA PRO A 91 -7.55 2.76 8.44
C PRO A 91 -6.76 3.31 7.25
N SER A 92 -6.36 2.46 6.29
CA SER A 92 -5.41 2.87 5.27
C SER A 92 -5.75 2.34 3.89
N LEU A 93 -5.38 3.11 2.88
CA LEU A 93 -5.44 2.73 1.47
C LEU A 93 -4.03 2.74 0.89
N ILE A 94 -3.66 1.70 0.14
CA ILE A 94 -2.38 1.63 -0.57
C ILE A 94 -2.59 2.07 -2.01
N THR A 95 -1.71 2.92 -2.53
CA THR A 95 -1.78 3.37 -3.92
C THR A 95 -0.43 3.31 -4.61
N GLN A 96 -0.46 2.96 -5.87
CA GLN A 96 0.60 3.19 -6.84
C GLN A 96 0.34 4.55 -7.54
N VAL A 97 1.28 4.95 -8.43
CA VAL A 97 1.20 6.24 -9.13
C VAL A 97 1.06 6.12 -10.65
N GLY A 98 1.22 4.92 -11.18
CA GLY A 98 1.12 4.62 -12.61
C GLY A 98 2.45 4.28 -13.28
N GLN A 99 2.36 3.81 -14.52
CA GLN A 99 3.52 3.55 -15.39
C GLN A 99 4.12 4.88 -15.87
N ASP A 100 5.42 4.87 -16.18
CA ASP A 100 6.06 6.02 -16.85
C ASP A 100 5.36 6.31 -18.19
N THR A 101 4.84 7.53 -18.31
CA THR A 101 4.11 7.96 -19.51
C THR A 101 5.02 8.40 -20.65
N GLY A 102 6.34 8.48 -20.42
CA GLY A 102 7.31 9.06 -21.35
C GLY A 102 7.31 10.61 -21.37
N ALA A 103 6.44 11.27 -20.61
CA ALA A 103 6.49 12.71 -20.41
C ALA A 103 7.72 13.10 -19.55
N PRO A 104 8.16 14.38 -19.60
CA PRO A 104 9.25 14.82 -18.72
C PRO A 104 9.01 14.45 -17.26
N ARG A 105 10.03 13.93 -16.56
CA ARG A 105 9.89 13.44 -15.19
C ARG A 105 9.30 14.48 -14.23
N ALA A 106 9.76 15.74 -14.33
CA ALA A 106 9.22 16.84 -13.54
C ALA A 106 7.73 17.10 -13.77
N GLN A 107 7.21 16.86 -14.97
CA GLN A 107 5.79 16.97 -15.26
C GLN A 107 5.00 15.86 -14.60
N GLN A 108 5.49 14.63 -14.66
CA GLN A 108 4.86 13.48 -14.01
C GLN A 108 4.87 13.64 -12.48
N HIS A 109 6.00 14.08 -11.92
CA HIS A 109 6.12 14.40 -10.48
C HIS A 109 5.10 15.46 -10.05
N ALA A 110 5.01 16.57 -10.77
CA ALA A 110 4.03 17.62 -10.49
C ALA A 110 2.59 17.11 -10.58
N ALA A 111 2.29 16.23 -11.54
CA ALA A 111 0.97 15.60 -11.65
C ALA A 111 0.67 14.72 -10.42
N ILE A 112 1.60 13.88 -9.98
CA ILE A 112 1.43 13.06 -8.77
C ILE A 112 1.15 13.95 -7.56
N LEU A 113 1.96 14.97 -7.34
CA LEU A 113 1.82 15.91 -6.24
C LEU A 113 0.43 16.58 -6.23
N LYS A 114 -0.01 17.06 -7.40
CA LYS A 114 -1.34 17.66 -7.58
C LYS A 114 -2.46 16.65 -7.31
N GLY A 115 -2.30 15.42 -7.80
CA GLY A 115 -3.25 14.34 -7.57
C GLY A 115 -3.37 13.97 -6.08
N LEU A 116 -2.25 13.80 -5.39
CA LEU A 116 -2.24 13.49 -3.95
C LEU A 116 -2.92 14.60 -3.12
N ARG A 117 -2.61 15.87 -3.40
CA ARG A 117 -3.26 17.01 -2.74
C ARG A 117 -4.77 17.07 -3.02
N ARG A 118 -5.19 16.73 -4.24
CA ARG A 118 -6.62 16.66 -4.61
C ARG A 118 -7.36 15.58 -3.81
N MET A 119 -6.70 14.50 -3.44
CA MET A 119 -7.31 13.37 -2.68
C MET A 119 -7.42 13.65 -1.17
N GLU A 120 -6.66 14.58 -0.64
CA GLU A 120 -6.59 14.84 0.81
C GLU A 120 -7.97 15.12 1.47
N PRO A 121 -8.90 15.89 0.88
CA PRO A 121 -10.23 16.10 1.45
C PRO A 121 -11.01 14.79 1.62
N ILE A 122 -10.89 13.85 0.69
CA ILE A 122 -11.54 12.54 0.78
C ILE A 122 -10.95 11.72 1.93
N LEU A 123 -9.63 11.70 2.05
CA LEU A 123 -8.93 11.00 3.13
C LEU A 123 -9.35 11.56 4.50
N ARG A 124 -9.54 12.87 4.59
CA ARG A 124 -10.03 13.53 5.80
C ARG A 124 -11.47 13.17 6.11
N GLU A 125 -12.34 13.19 5.11
CA GLU A 125 -13.77 12.85 5.23
C GLU A 125 -13.96 11.44 5.82
N TYR A 126 -13.18 10.45 5.35
CA TYR A 126 -13.29 9.06 5.78
C TYR A 126 -12.31 8.68 6.91
N GLY A 127 -11.48 9.58 7.39
CA GLY A 127 -10.50 9.32 8.45
C GLY A 127 -9.35 8.41 8.02
N LEU A 128 -9.04 8.33 6.71
CA LEU A 128 -8.09 7.38 6.13
C LEU A 128 -6.69 7.97 5.96
N THR A 129 -5.70 7.09 5.88
CA THR A 129 -4.33 7.40 5.43
C THR A 129 -4.09 6.77 4.07
N LEU A 130 -3.57 7.54 3.11
CA LEU A 130 -3.13 7.04 1.81
C LEU A 130 -1.64 6.72 1.87
N LEU A 131 -1.29 5.49 1.53
CA LEU A 131 0.05 4.94 1.56
C LEU A 131 0.56 4.84 0.12
N VAL A 132 1.50 5.71 -0.25
CA VAL A 132 2.10 5.73 -1.59
C VAL A 132 3.24 4.72 -1.64
N GLU A 133 3.22 3.81 -2.62
CA GLU A 133 4.17 2.70 -2.70
C GLU A 133 5.14 2.84 -3.87
N PRO A 134 6.43 3.07 -3.64
CA PRO A 134 7.48 2.87 -4.63
C PRO A 134 7.72 1.37 -4.90
N LEU A 135 7.80 0.99 -6.18
CA LEU A 135 7.92 -0.42 -6.59
C LEU A 135 9.21 -0.66 -7.38
N ASN A 136 9.73 -1.87 -7.36
CA ASN A 136 10.87 -2.22 -8.21
C ASN A 136 10.45 -2.33 -9.69
N SER A 137 11.29 -1.81 -10.58
CA SER A 137 11.12 -1.93 -12.04
C SER A 137 12.07 -2.96 -12.67
N VAL A 138 12.96 -3.53 -11.88
CA VAL A 138 13.99 -4.46 -12.39
C VAL A 138 13.44 -5.88 -12.55
N LYS A 139 12.48 -6.28 -11.73
CA LYS A 139 11.91 -7.63 -11.73
C LYS A 139 10.40 -7.63 -11.97
N ASP A 140 9.62 -6.96 -11.12
CA ASP A 140 8.17 -7.18 -11.05
C ASP A 140 7.36 -6.14 -11.83
N HIS A 141 7.75 -4.85 -11.77
CA HIS A 141 6.93 -3.74 -12.27
C HIS A 141 7.67 -2.92 -13.34
N LYS A 142 8.11 -3.57 -14.43
CA LYS A 142 8.83 -2.91 -15.53
C LYS A 142 8.06 -1.71 -16.05
N GLY A 143 8.75 -0.56 -16.13
CA GLY A 143 8.17 0.69 -16.60
C GLY A 143 7.37 1.48 -15.56
N TYR A 144 7.31 1.02 -14.31
CA TYR A 144 6.69 1.79 -13.25
C TYR A 144 7.45 3.10 -13.00
N TYR A 145 6.71 4.19 -12.75
CA TYR A 145 7.31 5.51 -12.60
C TYR A 145 8.07 5.69 -11.30
N LEU A 146 7.44 5.44 -10.16
CA LEU A 146 7.99 5.72 -8.83
C LEU A 146 8.79 4.51 -8.31
N THR A 147 10.08 4.47 -8.65
CA THR A 147 10.95 3.34 -8.29
C THR A 147 11.99 3.70 -7.22
N ASP A 148 12.33 4.98 -7.08
CA ASP A 148 13.26 5.50 -6.09
C ASP A 148 12.50 5.97 -4.84
N SER A 149 12.80 5.39 -3.70
CA SER A 149 12.16 5.77 -2.44
C SER A 149 12.48 7.21 -2.02
N ASN A 150 13.63 7.79 -2.43
CA ASN A 150 13.91 9.21 -2.19
C ASN A 150 12.88 10.11 -2.85
N GLU A 151 12.58 9.87 -4.14
CA GLU A 151 11.52 10.62 -4.80
C GLU A 151 10.16 10.42 -4.11
N GLY A 152 9.90 9.20 -3.62
CA GLY A 152 8.72 8.92 -2.82
C GLY A 152 8.67 9.77 -1.56
N PHE A 153 9.75 9.84 -0.80
CA PHE A 153 9.84 10.69 0.40
C PHE A 153 9.73 12.18 0.09
N ASP A 154 10.30 12.64 -1.02
CA ASP A 154 10.17 14.04 -1.46
C ASP A 154 8.72 14.37 -1.77
N LEU A 155 7.99 13.49 -2.48
CA LEU A 155 6.54 13.64 -2.70
C LEU A 155 5.77 13.75 -1.39
N ILE A 156 6.07 12.90 -0.38
CA ILE A 156 5.38 12.95 0.91
C ILE A 156 5.67 14.26 1.63
N ARG A 157 6.91 14.76 1.62
CA ARG A 157 7.29 16.06 2.20
C ARG A 157 6.59 17.21 1.50
N GLU A 158 6.55 17.18 0.16
CA GLU A 158 5.93 18.23 -0.64
C GLU A 158 4.40 18.25 -0.53
N VAL A 159 3.76 17.08 -0.37
CA VAL A 159 2.30 17.00 -0.10
C VAL A 159 1.97 17.68 1.22
N ASP A 160 2.83 17.50 2.23
CA ASP A 160 2.71 18.08 3.58
C ASP A 160 1.36 17.77 4.25
N SER A 161 0.91 16.52 4.16
CA SER A 161 -0.33 16.06 4.81
C SER A 161 -0.06 14.89 5.75
N PRO A 162 -0.62 14.90 6.97
CA PRO A 162 -0.52 13.76 7.87
C PRO A 162 -1.27 12.52 7.36
N ARG A 163 -2.08 12.68 6.32
CA ARG A 163 -2.90 11.62 5.72
C ARG A 163 -2.29 10.99 4.47
N VAL A 164 -1.13 11.47 4.04
CA VAL A 164 -0.38 10.87 2.94
C VAL A 164 0.98 10.47 3.46
N ARG A 165 1.29 9.18 3.41
CA ARG A 165 2.52 8.59 3.92
C ARG A 165 3.12 7.65 2.88
N LEU A 166 4.37 7.28 3.07
CA LEU A 166 5.00 6.26 2.25
C LEU A 166 4.68 4.87 2.79
N LEU A 167 4.36 3.92 1.91
CA LEU A 167 4.54 2.51 2.17
C LEU A 167 5.95 2.14 1.71
N TYR A 168 6.78 1.71 2.65
CA TYR A 168 8.13 1.27 2.35
C TYR A 168 8.15 -0.26 2.23
N ASP A 169 8.16 -0.77 0.99
CA ASP A 169 8.29 -2.20 0.73
C ASP A 169 9.78 -2.57 0.64
N ILE A 170 10.28 -3.23 1.68
CA ILE A 170 11.69 -3.62 1.80
C ILE A 170 12.11 -4.54 0.65
N TYR A 171 11.25 -5.45 0.21
CA TYR A 171 11.53 -6.32 -0.93
C TYR A 171 11.73 -5.51 -2.21
N HIS A 172 10.86 -4.53 -2.48
CA HIS A 172 10.98 -3.70 -3.67
C HIS A 172 12.25 -2.84 -3.64
N GLN A 173 12.53 -2.18 -2.53
CA GLN A 173 13.68 -1.29 -2.43
C GLN A 173 15.01 -2.05 -2.39
N HIS A 174 15.03 -3.25 -1.80
CA HIS A 174 16.19 -4.13 -1.86
C HIS A 174 16.52 -4.52 -3.32
N HIS A 175 15.52 -4.84 -4.15
CA HIS A 175 15.71 -5.08 -5.58
C HIS A 175 16.23 -3.86 -6.34
N MET A 176 15.93 -2.64 -5.88
CA MET A 176 16.47 -1.41 -6.46
C MET A 176 17.90 -1.09 -5.98
N GLY A 177 18.46 -1.90 -5.07
CA GLY A 177 19.82 -1.76 -4.57
C GLY A 177 19.98 -0.66 -3.51
N GLU A 178 18.90 -0.28 -2.83
CA GLU A 178 18.95 0.73 -1.78
C GLU A 178 19.62 0.20 -0.50
N ASP A 179 20.28 1.10 0.24
CA ASP A 179 20.63 0.88 1.64
C ASP A 179 19.37 1.04 2.50
N VAL A 180 18.64 -0.08 2.63
CA VAL A 180 17.30 -0.14 3.23
C VAL A 180 17.30 0.38 4.66
N LEU A 181 18.26 -0.05 5.50
CA LEU A 181 18.32 0.34 6.91
C LEU A 181 18.52 1.84 7.07
N ARG A 182 19.52 2.37 6.39
CA ARG A 182 19.76 3.81 6.40
C ARG A 182 18.57 4.61 5.87
N ARG A 183 17.93 4.11 4.80
CA ARG A 183 16.78 4.79 4.22
C ARG A 183 15.60 4.86 5.20
N ILE A 184 15.36 3.79 5.96
CA ILE A 184 14.34 3.76 7.00
C ILE A 184 14.70 4.70 8.13
N GLU A 185 15.94 4.66 8.65
CA GLU A 185 16.40 5.51 9.76
C GLU A 185 16.24 7.00 9.44
N ASP A 186 16.65 7.41 8.23
CA ASP A 186 16.61 8.81 7.80
C ASP A 186 15.17 9.34 7.58
N ASN A 187 14.14 8.44 7.46
CA ASN A 187 12.81 8.81 7.00
C ASN A 187 11.65 8.23 7.83
N LEU A 188 11.90 7.77 9.06
CA LEU A 188 10.90 7.12 9.91
C LEU A 188 9.57 7.88 10.01
N ASP A 189 9.63 9.20 10.15
CA ASP A 189 8.46 10.06 10.32
C ASP A 189 7.54 10.13 9.09
N PHE A 190 8.03 9.71 7.92
CA PHE A 190 7.29 9.74 6.66
C PHE A 190 6.70 8.38 6.27
N ILE A 191 7.13 7.31 6.93
CA ILE A 191 6.67 5.94 6.66
C ILE A 191 5.40 5.67 7.46
N GLY A 192 4.34 5.26 6.77
CA GLY A 192 3.07 4.88 7.38
C GLY A 192 2.86 3.37 7.48
N HIS A 193 3.56 2.60 6.63
CA HIS A 193 3.43 1.15 6.56
C HIS A 193 4.67 0.51 5.96
N TYR A 194 4.92 -0.75 6.30
CA TYR A 194 6.00 -1.55 5.74
C TYR A 194 5.46 -2.80 5.07
N HIS A 195 5.98 -3.14 3.90
CA HIS A 195 5.85 -4.48 3.34
C HIS A 195 7.18 -5.22 3.45
N ILE A 196 7.08 -6.51 3.71
CA ILE A 196 8.23 -7.42 3.78
C ILE A 196 7.93 -8.71 3.00
N ALA A 197 8.90 -9.17 2.25
CA ALA A 197 8.89 -10.48 1.61
C ALA A 197 10.32 -10.97 1.42
N GLY A 198 10.50 -12.27 1.23
CA GLY A 198 11.82 -12.87 1.01
C GLY A 198 12.42 -12.45 -0.32
N HIS A 199 13.67 -12.03 -0.30
CA HIS A 199 14.45 -11.72 -1.49
C HIS A 199 15.30 -12.94 -1.89
N PRO A 200 15.46 -13.29 -3.19
CA PRO A 200 14.92 -12.59 -4.37
C PRO A 200 13.53 -13.08 -4.84
N ASN A 201 12.92 -14.06 -4.19
CA ASN A 201 11.78 -14.80 -4.75
C ASN A 201 10.41 -14.29 -4.32
N ARG A 202 10.35 -13.30 -3.42
CA ARG A 202 9.11 -12.77 -2.82
C ARG A 202 8.33 -13.85 -2.06
N ASP A 203 9.06 -14.74 -1.38
CA ASP A 203 8.53 -15.84 -0.61
C ASP A 203 8.51 -15.54 0.92
N GLU A 204 8.25 -16.57 1.73
CA GLU A 204 8.22 -16.45 3.19
C GLU A 204 9.61 -16.45 3.84
N LYS A 205 10.68 -16.62 3.07
CA LYS A 205 12.06 -16.75 3.58
C LYS A 205 12.71 -15.39 3.84
N ILE A 206 12.02 -14.58 4.59
CA ILE A 206 12.39 -13.16 4.81
C ILE A 206 13.75 -12.98 5.48
N PHE A 207 14.22 -13.95 6.28
CA PHE A 207 15.47 -13.83 7.05
C PHE A 207 16.71 -14.39 6.32
N GLU A 208 16.58 -14.99 5.14
CA GLU A 208 17.72 -15.58 4.44
C GLU A 208 18.69 -14.54 3.86
N ASN A 209 18.19 -13.41 3.40
CA ASN A 209 18.98 -12.42 2.66
C ASN A 209 18.88 -10.98 3.23
N PHE A 210 18.16 -10.79 4.31
CA PHE A 210 18.03 -9.50 5.00
C PHE A 210 17.80 -9.73 6.50
N ASP A 211 18.59 -9.05 7.34
CA ASP A 211 18.41 -9.13 8.80
C ASP A 211 17.38 -8.12 9.29
N TYR A 212 16.13 -8.54 9.40
CA TYR A 212 15.03 -7.71 9.92
C TYR A 212 15.11 -7.43 11.43
N ARG A 213 16.16 -7.89 12.12
CA ARG A 213 16.38 -7.64 13.55
C ARG A 213 17.35 -6.47 13.78
N ALA A 214 18.03 -6.03 12.73
CA ALA A 214 18.89 -4.86 12.78
C ALA A 214 18.06 -3.58 12.82
#